data_c700b28067b505da200d6262320bb216
#
_entry.id   c700b28067b505da200d6262320bb216
#
_cell.length_a   1.000
_cell.length_b   1.000
_cell.length_c   1.000
_cell.angle_alpha   90.00
_cell.angle_beta   90.00
_cell.angle_gamma   90.00
#
_symmetry.space_group_name_H-M   'P 1'
#
loop_
_entity.id
_entity.type
_entity.pdbx_description
1 polymer ?
#
loop_
_entity_poly.entity_id
_entity_poly.type
_entity_poly.pdbx_seq_one_letter_code
_entity_poly.pdbx_strand_id
1 'polypeptide(L)'
;MHPLQNIIALKAKSEVGAGHIVQVWNMDTKQKLKNVEFPEPVIFWKWPNASKLAIVTATNVFHIDINNPNEDQSKVLERAGSLAEQNIQIIGYGVDPTQRWCALWGITTPDGGKTINGHIQLFLTEGSKQQLLEGMINI
;
A
#
# COMPACT_ATOMS: atom_id res chain seq x y z
N MET A 1 10.53 -4.20 5.65
CA MET A 1 10.86 -4.69 7.00
C MET A 1 10.17 -3.85 8.06
N HIS A 2 9.71 -4.47 9.12
CA HIS A 2 9.03 -3.78 10.21
C HIS A 2 9.98 -2.78 10.90
N PRO A 3 9.49 -1.58 11.27
CA PRO A 3 10.37 -0.52 11.80
C PRO A 3 10.95 -0.78 13.19
N LEU A 4 10.29 -1.59 14.04
CA LEU A 4 10.71 -1.77 15.44
C LEU A 4 11.05 -3.20 15.82
N GLN A 5 10.61 -4.19 15.04
CA GLN A 5 10.78 -5.60 15.37
C GLN A 5 11.31 -6.36 14.16
N ASN A 6 11.85 -7.54 14.39
CA ASN A 6 12.38 -8.38 13.33
C ASN A 6 11.24 -9.14 12.63
N ILE A 7 10.36 -8.39 11.99
CA ILE A 7 9.19 -8.88 11.26
C ILE A 7 9.36 -8.54 9.78
N ILE A 8 9.14 -9.51 8.92
CA ILE A 8 9.25 -9.33 7.46
C ILE A 8 7.95 -9.70 6.77
N ALA A 9 7.73 -9.09 5.62
CA ALA A 9 6.64 -9.44 4.72
C ALA A 9 7.22 -10.05 3.44
N LEU A 10 6.62 -11.14 3.00
CA LEU A 10 7.00 -11.85 1.77
C LEU A 10 5.81 -11.91 0.84
N LYS A 11 6.08 -11.74 -0.45
CA LYS A 11 5.07 -11.83 -1.50
C LYS A 11 5.32 -13.07 -2.36
N ALA A 12 4.26 -13.85 -2.58
CA ALA A 12 4.31 -15.01 -3.47
C ALA A 12 3.14 -14.93 -4.46
N LYS A 13 3.29 -15.56 -5.62
CA LYS A 13 2.18 -15.67 -6.56
C LYS A 13 1.13 -16.61 -6.00
N SER A 14 -0.16 -16.25 -6.18
CA SER A 14 -1.25 -17.17 -5.86
C SER A 14 -1.25 -18.32 -6.86
N GLU A 15 -1.49 -19.52 -6.37
CA GLU A 15 -1.65 -20.70 -7.24
C GLU A 15 -2.97 -20.67 -8.00
N VAL A 16 -3.92 -19.82 -7.56
CA VAL A 16 -5.25 -19.70 -8.14
C VAL A 16 -5.46 -18.26 -8.58
N GLY A 17 -5.27 -17.97 -9.86
CA GLY A 17 -5.54 -16.66 -10.43
C GLY A 17 -4.29 -15.75 -10.53
N ALA A 18 -4.54 -14.47 -10.80
CA ALA A 18 -3.51 -13.47 -11.08
C ALA A 18 -3.04 -12.70 -9.85
N GLY A 19 -3.54 -13.04 -8.65
CA GLY A 19 -3.24 -12.33 -7.42
C GLY A 19 -1.95 -12.77 -6.75
N HIS A 20 -1.74 -12.24 -5.57
CA HIS A 20 -0.58 -12.54 -4.74
C HIS A 20 -0.99 -12.93 -3.34
N ILE A 21 -0.15 -13.72 -2.68
CA ILE A 21 -0.27 -14.03 -1.26
C ILE A 21 0.81 -13.23 -0.53
N VAL A 22 0.41 -12.52 0.53
CA VAL A 22 1.34 -11.82 1.42
C VAL A 22 1.42 -12.57 2.72
N GLN A 23 2.63 -12.95 3.11
CA GLN A 23 2.92 -13.62 4.37
C GLN A 23 3.75 -12.70 5.25
N VAL A 24 3.36 -12.60 6.51
CA VAL A 24 4.07 -11.79 7.51
C VAL A 24 4.64 -12.74 8.55
N TRP A 25 5.96 -12.69 8.74
CA TRP A 25 6.69 -13.59 9.62
C TRP A 25 7.42 -12.83 10.71
N ASN A 26 7.37 -13.35 11.92
CA ASN A 26 8.26 -12.92 12.99
C ASN A 26 9.51 -13.79 12.94
N MET A 27 10.66 -13.19 12.65
CA MET A 27 11.91 -13.92 12.47
C MET A 27 12.52 -14.39 13.79
N ASP A 28 12.23 -13.70 14.90
CA ASP A 28 12.74 -14.09 16.21
C ASP A 28 12.07 -15.37 16.72
N THR A 29 10.76 -15.47 16.54
CA THR A 29 9.98 -16.64 16.96
C THR A 29 9.83 -17.68 15.85
N LYS A 30 10.17 -17.31 14.62
CA LYS A 30 9.99 -18.12 13.39
C LYS A 30 8.53 -18.53 13.17
N GLN A 31 7.61 -17.65 13.56
CA GLN A 31 6.18 -17.88 13.40
C GLN A 31 5.59 -17.01 12.32
N LYS A 32 4.65 -17.57 11.56
CA LYS A 32 3.86 -16.84 10.59
C LYS A 32 2.73 -16.12 11.31
N LEU A 33 2.74 -14.79 11.24
CA LEU A 33 1.73 -13.94 11.87
C LEU A 33 0.48 -13.78 11.00
N LYS A 34 0.67 -13.69 9.69
CA LYS A 34 -0.42 -13.48 8.73
C LYS A 34 -0.13 -14.21 7.43
N ASN A 35 -1.19 -14.66 6.78
CA ASN A 35 -1.16 -15.24 5.45
C ASN A 35 -2.42 -14.78 4.73
N VAL A 36 -2.29 -13.73 3.90
CA VAL A 36 -3.42 -13.04 3.30
C VAL A 36 -3.33 -13.13 1.79
N GLU A 37 -4.40 -13.57 1.15
CA GLU A 37 -4.50 -13.65 -0.30
C GLU A 37 -5.21 -12.43 -0.86
N PHE A 38 -4.61 -11.81 -1.89
CA PHE A 38 -5.20 -10.70 -2.62
C PHE A 38 -5.55 -11.16 -4.02
N PRO A 39 -6.74 -10.84 -4.53
CA PRO A 39 -7.14 -11.25 -5.88
C PRO A 39 -6.42 -10.48 -6.99
N GLU A 40 -5.77 -9.38 -6.64
CA GLU A 40 -5.04 -8.53 -7.57
C GLU A 40 -3.55 -8.58 -7.28
N PRO A 41 -2.68 -8.28 -8.28
CA PRO A 41 -1.25 -8.17 -8.01
C PRO A 41 -0.94 -7.09 -6.98
N VAL A 42 -0.05 -7.44 -6.04
CA VAL A 42 0.48 -6.50 -5.06
C VAL A 42 1.66 -5.79 -5.71
N ILE A 43 1.59 -4.45 -5.82
CA ILE A 43 2.61 -3.67 -6.51
C ILE A 43 3.52 -2.88 -5.58
N PHE A 44 3.09 -2.66 -4.34
CA PHE A 44 3.85 -1.89 -3.36
C PHE A 44 3.36 -2.23 -1.96
N TRP A 45 4.27 -2.22 -0.97
CA TRP A 45 3.89 -2.27 0.44
C TRP A 45 4.85 -1.46 1.30
N LYS A 46 4.33 -1.01 2.44
CA LYS A 46 5.10 -0.24 3.41
C LYS A 46 4.48 -0.38 4.80
N TRP A 47 5.29 -0.24 5.82
CA TRP A 47 4.84 -0.19 7.21
C TRP A 47 4.56 1.27 7.59
N PRO A 48 3.30 1.73 7.62
CA PRO A 48 2.98 3.10 8.07
C PRO A 48 3.19 3.28 9.58
N ASN A 49 3.08 2.19 10.33
CA ASN A 49 3.36 2.17 11.76
C ASN A 49 3.74 0.75 12.20
N ALA A 50 3.95 0.55 13.51
CA ALA A 50 4.45 -0.71 14.05
C ALA A 50 3.40 -1.84 14.08
N SER A 51 2.12 -1.54 13.92
CA SER A 51 1.06 -2.53 14.01
C SER A 51 0.42 -2.88 12.67
N LYS A 52 0.63 -2.07 11.63
CA LYS A 52 -0.05 -2.25 10.35
C LYS A 52 0.92 -2.29 9.19
N LEU A 53 0.61 -3.14 8.22
CA LEU A 53 1.28 -3.20 6.93
C LEU A 53 0.29 -2.71 5.87
N ALA A 54 0.69 -1.71 5.11
CA ALA A 54 -0.10 -1.19 4.00
C ALA A 54 0.27 -1.93 2.72
N ILE A 55 -0.74 -2.42 2.02
CA ILE A 55 -0.59 -3.16 0.76
C ILE A 55 -1.29 -2.38 -0.35
N VAL A 56 -0.55 -2.04 -1.39
CA VAL A 56 -1.10 -1.39 -2.59
C VAL A 56 -1.21 -2.43 -3.70
N THR A 57 -2.43 -2.67 -4.14
CA THR A 57 -2.70 -3.55 -5.27
C THR A 57 -2.97 -2.73 -6.54
N ALA A 58 -3.38 -3.40 -7.61
CA ALA A 58 -3.64 -2.72 -8.88
C ALA A 58 -4.71 -1.63 -8.76
N THR A 59 -5.73 -1.80 -7.91
CA THR A 59 -6.85 -0.86 -7.82
C THR A 59 -7.14 -0.36 -6.41
N ASN A 60 -6.59 -0.96 -5.37
CA ASN A 60 -6.96 -0.67 -3.99
C ASN A 60 -5.76 -0.54 -3.07
N VAL A 61 -6.00 0.00 -1.88
CA VAL A 61 -5.06 -0.01 -0.76
C VAL A 61 -5.72 -0.72 0.42
N PHE A 62 -5.00 -1.68 0.99
CA PHE A 62 -5.44 -2.46 2.15
C PHE A 62 -4.49 -2.26 3.32
N HIS A 63 -5.00 -2.42 4.53
CA HIS A 63 -4.16 -2.54 5.74
C HIS A 63 -4.29 -3.95 6.31
N ILE A 64 -3.16 -4.49 6.75
CA ILE A 64 -3.10 -5.73 7.52
C ILE A 64 -2.67 -5.35 8.93
N ASP A 65 -3.53 -5.62 9.92
CA ASP A 65 -3.20 -5.43 11.32
C ASP A 65 -2.57 -6.73 11.85
N ILE A 66 -1.27 -6.69 12.14
CA ILE A 66 -0.54 -7.88 12.59
C ILE A 66 -0.90 -8.30 14.01
N ASN A 67 -1.55 -7.43 14.78
CA ASN A 67 -1.96 -7.71 16.15
C ASN A 67 -3.39 -8.23 16.26
N ASN A 68 -4.14 -8.25 15.17
CA ASN A 68 -5.52 -8.73 15.16
C ASN A 68 -5.62 -10.07 14.42
N PRO A 69 -5.69 -11.21 15.14
CA PRO A 69 -5.72 -12.51 14.49
C PRO A 69 -7.05 -12.81 13.77
N ASN A 70 -8.11 -12.08 14.08
CA ASN A 70 -9.45 -12.31 13.51
C ASN A 70 -9.70 -11.52 12.23
N GLU A 71 -8.80 -10.62 11.85
CA GLU A 71 -8.94 -9.78 10.67
C GLU A 71 -7.76 -10.04 9.73
N ASP A 72 -8.05 -10.50 8.51
CA ASP A 72 -7.01 -10.73 7.52
C ASP A 72 -6.54 -9.43 6.88
N GLN A 73 -7.49 -8.63 6.41
CA GLN A 73 -7.20 -7.37 5.73
C GLN A 73 -8.40 -6.45 5.81
N SER A 74 -8.15 -5.15 5.75
CA SER A 74 -9.22 -4.16 5.61
C SER A 74 -8.90 -3.25 4.43
N LYS A 75 -9.90 -3.04 3.54
CA LYS A 75 -9.76 -2.10 2.45
C LYS A 75 -9.85 -0.69 2.98
N VAL A 76 -8.83 0.12 2.71
CA VAL A 76 -8.76 1.49 3.19
C VAL A 76 -9.33 2.46 2.17
N LEU A 77 -8.88 2.34 0.91
CA LEU A 77 -9.34 3.22 -0.17
C LEU A 77 -9.17 2.53 -1.52
N GLU A 78 -9.90 3.03 -2.52
CA GLU A 78 -9.70 2.67 -3.91
C GLU A 78 -8.79 3.71 -4.55
N ARG A 79 -7.87 3.25 -5.38
CA ARG A 79 -7.03 4.15 -6.16
C ARG A 79 -7.90 4.88 -7.16
N ALA A 80 -7.72 6.19 -7.29
CA ALA A 80 -8.60 7.03 -8.10
C ALA A 80 -7.80 7.97 -8.99
N GLY A 81 -8.43 8.44 -10.06
CA GLY A 81 -7.84 9.41 -10.98
C GLY A 81 -6.52 8.91 -11.56
N SER A 82 -5.52 9.77 -11.53
CA SER A 82 -4.18 9.44 -12.04
C SER A 82 -3.50 8.32 -11.24
N LEU A 83 -3.85 8.14 -9.98
CA LEU A 83 -3.30 7.08 -9.12
C LEU A 83 -3.82 5.69 -9.50
N ALA A 84 -4.86 5.60 -10.33
CA ALA A 84 -5.40 4.34 -10.84
C ALA A 84 -4.90 4.00 -12.24
N GLU A 85 -4.13 4.87 -12.87
CA GLU A 85 -3.60 4.64 -14.21
C GLU A 85 -2.50 3.58 -14.21
N GLN A 86 -2.39 2.84 -15.31
CA GLN A 86 -1.41 1.73 -15.40
C GLN A 86 0.03 2.21 -15.49
N ASN A 87 0.26 3.41 -16.01
CA ASN A 87 1.60 3.94 -16.20
C ASN A 87 2.14 4.69 -14.98
N ILE A 88 1.37 4.78 -13.90
CA ILE A 88 1.86 5.40 -12.67
C ILE A 88 2.76 4.44 -11.91
N GLN A 89 3.87 4.96 -11.41
CA GLN A 89 4.75 4.24 -10.49
C GLN A 89 4.45 4.72 -9.08
N ILE A 90 3.93 3.83 -8.25
CA ILE A 90 3.69 4.12 -6.84
C ILE A 90 5.02 4.15 -6.11
N ILE A 91 5.31 5.25 -5.43
CA ILE A 91 6.58 5.45 -4.73
C ILE A 91 6.43 5.59 -3.23
N GLY A 92 5.22 5.78 -2.72
CA GLY A 92 5.05 5.90 -1.29
C GLY A 92 3.60 5.86 -0.84
N TYR A 93 3.46 5.58 0.43
CA TYR A 93 2.20 5.58 1.15
C TYR A 93 2.47 5.96 2.59
N GLY A 94 1.62 6.77 3.18
CA GLY A 94 1.76 7.18 4.57
C GLY A 94 0.42 7.38 5.25
N VAL A 95 0.44 7.28 6.58
CA VAL A 95 -0.71 7.51 7.44
C VAL A 95 -0.26 8.47 8.53
N ASP A 96 -1.09 9.46 8.85
CA ASP A 96 -0.75 10.40 9.90
C ASP A 96 -0.79 9.73 11.29
N PRO A 97 -0.17 10.33 12.33
CA PRO A 97 -0.12 9.71 13.66
C PRO A 97 -1.50 9.43 14.27
N THR A 98 -2.53 10.19 13.90
CA THR A 98 -3.90 9.96 14.37
C THR A 98 -4.63 8.89 13.57
N GLN A 99 -4.05 8.41 12.46
CA GLN A 99 -4.61 7.42 11.55
C GLN A 99 -5.92 7.88 10.87
N ARG A 100 -6.13 9.18 10.78
CA ARG A 100 -7.31 9.77 10.14
C ARG A 100 -7.07 10.06 8.66
N TRP A 101 -5.84 10.41 8.30
CA TRP A 101 -5.47 10.74 6.93
C TRP A 101 -4.51 9.70 6.38
N CYS A 102 -4.76 9.29 5.15
CA CYS A 102 -3.87 8.43 4.38
C CYS A 102 -3.46 9.16 3.11
N ALA A 103 -2.22 8.98 2.69
CA ALA A 103 -1.70 9.56 1.47
C ALA A 103 -1.03 8.48 0.63
N LEU A 104 -1.44 8.37 -0.64
CA LEU A 104 -0.82 7.51 -1.63
C LEU A 104 -0.21 8.42 -2.69
N TRP A 105 1.07 8.24 -3.00
CA TRP A 105 1.72 9.06 -4.02
C TRP A 105 2.54 8.25 -5.00
N GLY A 106 2.61 8.78 -6.21
CA GLY A 106 3.33 8.16 -7.29
C GLY A 106 3.79 9.18 -8.30
N ILE A 107 4.51 8.71 -9.30
CA ILE A 107 5.03 9.54 -10.37
C ILE A 107 4.68 8.96 -11.74
N THR A 108 4.56 9.83 -12.73
CA THR A 108 4.50 9.46 -14.14
C THR A 108 5.57 10.21 -14.91
N THR A 109 6.02 9.59 -16.00
CA THR A 109 7.02 10.19 -16.89
C THR A 109 6.46 10.17 -18.32
N PRO A 110 5.53 11.13 -18.63
CA PRO A 110 4.76 11.06 -19.88
C PRO A 110 5.60 11.20 -21.15
N ASP A 111 6.78 11.79 -21.06
CA ASP A 111 7.64 12.04 -22.21
C ASP A 111 8.98 11.29 -22.15
N GLY A 112 8.94 10.06 -21.64
CA GLY A 112 10.10 9.17 -21.59
C GLY A 112 11.16 9.56 -20.57
N GLY A 113 10.77 10.28 -19.53
CA GLY A 113 11.66 10.67 -18.44
C GLY A 113 12.17 12.09 -18.51
N LYS A 114 11.75 12.88 -19.49
CA LYS A 114 12.12 14.31 -19.59
C LYS A 114 11.41 15.14 -18.54
N THR A 115 10.17 14.75 -18.21
CA THR A 115 9.35 15.44 -17.23
C THR A 115 8.83 14.42 -16.21
N ILE A 116 8.81 14.79 -14.93
CA ILE A 116 8.26 13.96 -13.88
C ILE A 116 7.05 14.68 -13.30
N ASN A 117 5.88 14.04 -13.37
CA ASN A 117 4.67 14.52 -12.74
C ASN A 117 4.41 13.74 -11.46
N GLY A 118 4.18 14.46 -10.36
CA GLY A 118 3.79 13.90 -9.09
C GLY A 118 2.28 13.85 -8.94
N HIS A 119 1.78 12.78 -8.34
CA HIS A 119 0.37 12.55 -8.10
C HIS A 119 0.17 12.11 -6.67
N ILE A 120 -0.78 12.71 -5.96
CA ILE A 120 -1.09 12.40 -4.57
C ILE A 120 -2.58 12.20 -4.44
N GLN A 121 -2.98 11.11 -3.80
CA GLN A 121 -4.35 10.89 -3.38
C GLN A 121 -4.39 10.95 -1.86
N LEU A 122 -5.10 11.95 -1.34
CA LEU A 122 -5.36 12.10 0.10
C LEU A 122 -6.72 11.51 0.41
N PHE A 123 -6.78 10.74 1.47
CA PHE A 123 -8.01 10.08 1.88
C PHE A 123 -8.23 10.28 3.39
N LEU A 124 -9.41 10.79 3.74
CA LEU A 124 -9.84 10.91 5.13
C LEU A 124 -10.65 9.67 5.48
N THR A 125 -10.17 8.88 6.43
CA THR A 125 -10.82 7.62 6.82
C THR A 125 -12.20 7.85 7.45
N GLU A 126 -12.36 8.97 8.16
CA GLU A 126 -13.66 9.37 8.68
C GLU A 126 -14.44 10.13 7.59
N GLY A 127 -15.60 9.61 7.18
CA GLY A 127 -16.47 10.25 6.21
C GLY A 127 -16.12 9.97 4.75
N SER A 128 -15.12 9.12 4.49
CA SER A 128 -14.75 8.66 3.15
C SER A 128 -14.48 9.79 2.15
N LYS A 129 -13.89 10.89 2.63
CA LYS A 129 -13.52 12.02 1.77
C LYS A 129 -12.16 11.82 1.15
N GLN A 130 -12.01 12.23 -0.12
CA GLN A 130 -10.73 12.14 -0.80
C GLN A 130 -10.44 13.41 -1.59
N GLN A 131 -9.15 13.67 -1.82
CA GLN A 131 -8.68 14.76 -2.64
C GLN A 131 -7.52 14.27 -3.49
N LEU A 132 -7.57 14.60 -4.78
CA LEU A 132 -6.52 14.27 -5.74
C LEU A 132 -5.72 15.53 -6.06
N LEU A 133 -4.40 15.40 -5.96
CA LEU A 133 -3.47 16.47 -6.29
C LEU A 133 -2.48 15.96 -7.32
N GLU A 134 -2.12 16.82 -8.26
CA GLU A 134 -1.03 16.49 -9.18
C GLU A 134 -0.24 17.75 -9.50
N GLY A 135 1.02 17.56 -9.84
CA GLY A 135 1.89 18.66 -10.16
C GLY A 135 3.21 18.18 -10.70
N MET A 136 3.95 19.12 -11.31
CA MET A 136 5.27 18.85 -11.84
C MET A 136 6.29 18.83 -10.72
N ILE A 137 7.17 17.82 -10.73
CA ILE A 137 8.26 17.73 -9.78
C ILE A 137 9.51 18.35 -10.42
N ASN A 138 10.04 19.36 -9.77
CA ASN A 138 11.32 19.95 -10.14
C ASN A 138 12.44 19.24 -9.39
N ILE A 139 13.36 18.73 -10.14
CA ILE A 139 14.53 18.05 -9.61
C ILE A 139 15.70 19.03 -9.50
#